data_885522fb9aa9ad110f19bd524f2e078a
#
_entry.id   885522fb9aa9ad110f19bd524f2e078a
#
_cell.length_a   1.000
_cell.length_b   1.000
_cell.length_c   1.000
_cell.angle_alpha   90.00
_cell.angle_beta   90.00
_cell.angle_gamma   90.00
#
_symmetry.space_group_name_H-M   'P 1'
#
loop_
_entity.id
_entity.type
_entity.pdbx_description
1 polymer ?
#
loop_
_entity_poly.entity_id
_entity_poly.type
_entity_poly.pdbx_seq_one_letter_code
_entity_poly.pdbx_strand_id
1 'polypeptide(L)'
;MASESQQLRTLLMCRCLSYQGQVTHFTKVAPEKIPYAINRFKNEVLRVWGVLEIQLSGKYTGEAKEYLAGKGKGKYSVADMKTWPWVKGWNRSFEESDMKAFPHLMSWIDRIAARPAVQRGIGSDYDLKK
;
A
#
# COMPACT_ATOMS: atom_id res chain seq x y z
N MET A 1 -12.67 -18.43 12.88
CA MET A 1 -11.50 -17.54 12.79
C MET A 1 -11.44 -16.92 11.40
N ALA A 2 -11.20 -15.62 11.31
CA ALA A 2 -11.01 -14.96 10.03
C ALA A 2 -9.74 -15.47 9.33
N SER A 3 -9.78 -15.69 8.01
CA SER A 3 -8.60 -16.09 7.25
C SER A 3 -7.54 -14.99 7.27
N GLU A 4 -6.27 -15.36 7.05
CA GLU A 4 -5.15 -14.38 6.95
C GLU A 4 -5.46 -13.26 5.95
N SER A 5 -6.06 -13.61 4.82
CA SER A 5 -6.50 -12.64 3.81
C SER A 5 -7.59 -11.69 4.31
N GLN A 6 -8.52 -12.18 5.15
CA GLN A 6 -9.56 -11.34 5.75
C GLN A 6 -8.99 -10.39 6.80
N GLN A 7 -8.05 -10.84 7.63
CA GLN A 7 -7.38 -10.01 8.63
C GLN A 7 -6.58 -8.89 7.97
N LEU A 8 -5.79 -9.21 6.94
CA LEU A 8 -5.06 -8.23 6.15
C LEU A 8 -5.99 -7.24 5.45
N ARG A 9 -7.09 -7.70 4.86
CA ARG A 9 -8.10 -6.83 4.24
C ARG A 9 -8.68 -5.85 5.24
N THR A 10 -9.03 -6.30 6.44
CA THR A 10 -9.61 -5.44 7.47
C THR A 10 -8.62 -4.38 7.92
N LEU A 11 -7.37 -4.77 8.21
CA LEU A 11 -6.32 -3.84 8.59
C LEU A 11 -6.08 -2.78 7.52
N LEU A 12 -5.96 -3.21 6.27
CA LEU A 12 -5.64 -2.34 5.14
C LEU A 12 -6.81 -1.42 4.77
N MET A 13 -8.04 -1.93 4.76
CA MET A 13 -9.20 -1.11 4.44
C MET A 13 -9.51 -0.05 5.49
N CYS A 14 -9.41 -0.42 6.78
CA CYS A 14 -9.78 0.50 7.85
C CYS A 14 -8.71 1.56 8.14
N ARG A 15 -7.45 1.28 7.84
CA ARG A 15 -6.36 2.18 8.24
C ARG A 15 -5.53 2.74 7.09
N CYS A 16 -5.07 1.92 6.16
CA CYS A 16 -4.20 2.40 5.09
C CYS A 16 -4.92 3.38 4.17
N LEU A 17 -6.09 3.01 3.67
CA LEU A 17 -6.85 3.79 2.70
C LEU A 17 -7.29 5.14 3.28
N SER A 18 -7.90 5.12 4.47
CA SER A 18 -8.42 6.32 5.12
C SER A 18 -7.31 7.28 5.51
N TYR A 19 -6.24 6.79 6.13
CA TYR A 19 -5.17 7.66 6.61
C TYR A 19 -4.28 8.20 5.49
N GLN A 20 -4.04 7.46 4.43
CA GLN A 20 -3.32 7.97 3.26
C GLN A 20 -4.08 9.11 2.58
N GLY A 21 -5.41 8.99 2.48
CA GLY A 21 -6.28 10.09 2.03
C GLY A 21 -6.17 11.32 2.92
N GLN A 22 -6.13 11.14 4.25
CA GLN A 22 -5.95 12.24 5.20
C GLN A 22 -4.57 12.90 5.09
N VAL A 23 -3.49 12.12 4.88
CA VAL A 23 -2.16 12.71 4.61
C VAL A 23 -2.22 13.62 3.40
N THR A 24 -2.80 13.16 2.30
CA THR A 24 -2.93 13.97 1.08
C THR A 24 -3.78 15.22 1.33
N HIS A 25 -4.89 15.08 2.04
CA HIS A 25 -5.75 16.21 2.37
C HIS A 25 -5.00 17.29 3.16
N PHE A 26 -4.39 16.93 4.28
CA PHE A 26 -3.72 17.90 5.15
C PHE A 26 -2.41 18.44 4.58
N THR A 27 -1.78 17.73 3.66
CA THR A 27 -0.55 18.22 3.01
C THR A 27 -0.82 19.11 1.79
N LYS A 28 -1.87 18.83 1.02
CA LYS A 28 -2.09 19.47 -0.28
C LYS A 28 -3.39 20.25 -0.43
N VAL A 29 -4.46 19.84 0.25
CA VAL A 29 -5.82 20.35 0.00
C VAL A 29 -6.28 21.29 1.13
N ALA A 30 -5.96 20.98 2.38
CA ALA A 30 -6.42 21.75 3.51
C ALA A 30 -5.96 23.22 3.42
N PRO A 31 -6.85 24.19 3.67
CA PRO A 31 -6.52 25.62 3.62
C PRO A 31 -5.53 26.02 4.72
N GLU A 32 -5.52 25.27 5.83
CA GLU A 32 -4.62 25.48 6.96
C GLU A 32 -3.65 24.30 7.08
N LYS A 33 -2.37 24.60 7.32
CA LYS A 33 -1.35 23.60 7.60
C LYS A 33 -1.33 23.28 9.07
N ILE A 34 -1.73 22.05 9.42
CA ILE A 34 -1.76 21.53 10.78
C ILE A 34 -0.66 20.47 10.95
N PRO A 35 0.54 20.85 11.42
CA PRO A 35 1.68 19.92 11.50
C PRO A 35 1.39 18.66 12.30
N TYR A 36 0.64 18.80 13.40
CA TYR A 36 0.24 17.65 14.21
C TYR A 36 -0.59 16.63 13.43
N ALA A 37 -1.59 17.09 12.67
CA ALA A 37 -2.44 16.22 11.87
C ALA A 37 -1.61 15.53 10.77
N ILE A 38 -0.77 16.28 10.06
CA ILE A 38 0.12 15.75 9.02
C ILE A 38 1.01 14.64 9.58
N ASN A 39 1.71 14.91 10.69
CA ASN A 39 2.62 13.95 11.31
C ASN A 39 1.88 12.71 11.83
N ARG A 40 0.74 12.90 12.47
CA ARG A 40 -0.05 11.79 12.99
C ARG A 40 -0.49 10.82 11.90
N PHE A 41 -1.07 11.34 10.83
CA PHE A 41 -1.54 10.51 9.73
C PHE A 41 -0.38 9.89 8.94
N LYS A 42 0.69 10.66 8.70
CA LYS A 42 1.88 10.16 8.02
C LYS A 42 2.53 8.99 8.78
N ASN A 43 2.71 9.14 10.09
CA ASN A 43 3.28 8.09 10.94
C ASN A 43 2.42 6.83 10.94
N GLU A 44 1.10 6.96 10.97
CA GLU A 44 0.21 5.79 10.93
C GLU A 44 0.26 5.06 9.58
N VAL A 45 0.34 5.79 8.47
CA VAL A 45 0.52 5.17 7.15
C VAL A 45 1.85 4.41 7.07
N LEU A 46 2.95 5.03 7.53
CA LEU A 46 4.26 4.39 7.56
C LEU A 46 4.26 3.14 8.45
N ARG A 47 3.55 3.20 9.58
CA ARG A 47 3.38 2.02 10.46
C ARG A 47 2.67 0.88 9.74
N VAL A 48 1.60 1.16 9.02
CA VAL A 48 0.85 0.13 8.26
C VAL A 48 1.71 -0.43 7.12
N TRP A 49 2.46 0.41 6.41
CA TRP A 49 3.41 -0.06 5.40
C TRP A 49 4.53 -0.92 6.01
N GLY A 50 4.95 -0.63 7.25
CA GLY A 50 5.85 -1.48 8.00
C GLY A 50 5.28 -2.88 8.27
N VAL A 51 3.99 -2.99 8.54
CA VAL A 51 3.32 -4.30 8.67
C VAL A 51 3.31 -5.06 7.34
N LEU A 52 3.08 -4.38 6.22
CA LEU A 52 3.16 -4.99 4.89
C LEU A 52 4.59 -5.45 4.57
N GLU A 53 5.58 -4.64 4.90
CA GLU A 53 7.01 -4.99 4.72
C GLU A 53 7.38 -6.24 5.52
N ILE A 54 6.96 -6.32 6.79
CA ILE A 54 7.18 -7.50 7.64
C ILE A 54 6.54 -8.74 7.02
N GLN A 55 5.32 -8.63 6.50
CA GLN A 55 4.60 -9.73 5.86
C GLN A 55 5.31 -10.18 4.57
N LEU A 56 5.74 -9.25 3.73
CA LEU A 56 6.40 -9.55 2.47
C LEU A 56 7.84 -10.04 2.64
N SER A 57 8.58 -9.49 3.62
CA SER A 57 9.95 -9.94 3.92
C SER A 57 10.00 -11.35 4.52
N GLY A 58 8.89 -11.85 5.02
CA GLY A 58 8.85 -13.14 5.72
C GLY A 58 9.58 -13.13 7.06
N LYS A 59 9.70 -11.97 7.69
CA LYS A 59 10.46 -11.79 8.95
C LYS A 59 10.10 -12.80 10.04
N TYR A 60 8.82 -13.16 10.13
CA TYR A 60 8.32 -14.11 11.14
C TYR A 60 7.97 -15.48 10.57
N THR A 61 7.88 -15.63 9.25
CA THR A 61 7.56 -16.90 8.60
C THR A 61 8.78 -17.62 8.05
N GLY A 62 9.92 -16.92 7.99
CA GLY A 62 11.18 -17.47 7.49
C GLY A 62 11.29 -17.52 5.95
N GLU A 63 10.23 -17.17 5.23
CA GLU A 63 10.19 -17.18 3.77
C GLU A 63 9.58 -15.88 3.25
N ALA A 64 10.30 -15.17 2.38
CA ALA A 64 9.82 -13.97 1.75
C ALA A 64 8.63 -14.26 0.83
N LYS A 65 7.61 -13.41 0.89
CA LYS A 65 6.40 -13.54 0.10
C LYS A 65 6.42 -12.64 -1.15
N GLU A 66 5.87 -13.16 -2.22
CA GLU A 66 5.64 -12.40 -3.45
C GLU A 66 4.31 -11.64 -3.40
N TYR A 67 3.33 -12.15 -2.62
CA TYR A 67 1.98 -11.59 -2.46
C TYR A 67 1.56 -11.60 -0.99
N LEU A 68 0.59 -10.75 -0.66
CA LEU A 68 0.20 -10.47 0.73
C LEU A 68 -0.43 -11.66 1.45
N ALA A 69 -1.13 -12.54 0.76
CA ALA A 69 -1.85 -13.65 1.37
C ALA A 69 -1.47 -14.98 0.76
N GLY A 70 -1.76 -16.07 1.49
CA GLY A 70 -1.46 -17.44 1.08
C GLY A 70 -0.23 -18.02 1.74
N LYS A 71 -0.06 -19.35 1.62
CA LYS A 71 1.08 -20.09 2.17
C LYS A 71 2.32 -19.94 1.28
N GLY A 72 3.51 -20.14 1.84
CA GLY A 72 4.78 -20.02 1.13
C GLY A 72 4.96 -18.63 0.53
N LYS A 73 5.31 -18.56 -0.74
CA LYS A 73 5.48 -17.28 -1.48
C LYS A 73 4.21 -16.44 -1.62
N GLY A 74 3.09 -16.93 -1.15
CA GLY A 74 1.80 -16.27 -1.27
C GLY A 74 1.14 -16.48 -2.63
N LYS A 75 -0.09 -15.99 -2.72
CA LYS A 75 -0.90 -16.05 -3.95
C LYS A 75 -1.57 -14.72 -4.20
N TYR A 76 -1.53 -14.25 -5.45
CA TYR A 76 -2.21 -13.02 -5.85
C TYR A 76 -3.71 -13.10 -5.52
N SER A 77 -4.21 -12.15 -4.76
CA SER A 77 -5.53 -12.18 -4.16
C SER A 77 -6.19 -10.81 -4.13
N VAL A 78 -7.42 -10.77 -3.65
CA VAL A 78 -8.16 -9.52 -3.43
C VAL A 78 -7.42 -8.57 -2.46
N ALA A 79 -6.60 -9.11 -1.55
CA ALA A 79 -5.77 -8.27 -0.67
C ALA A 79 -4.78 -7.43 -1.48
N ASP A 80 -4.12 -8.04 -2.46
CA ASP A 80 -3.20 -7.34 -3.37
C ASP A 80 -3.94 -6.35 -4.26
N MET A 81 -5.05 -6.76 -4.86
CA MET A 81 -5.85 -5.93 -5.78
C MET A 81 -6.36 -4.65 -5.11
N LYS A 82 -6.79 -4.74 -3.85
CA LYS A 82 -7.32 -3.58 -3.12
C LYS A 82 -6.25 -2.68 -2.55
N THR A 83 -5.11 -3.24 -2.15
CA THR A 83 -4.04 -2.50 -1.49
C THR A 83 -3.15 -1.77 -2.48
N TRP A 84 -2.85 -2.40 -3.61
CA TRP A 84 -1.88 -1.91 -4.58
C TRP A 84 -2.18 -0.50 -5.12
N PRO A 85 -3.40 -0.14 -5.55
CA PRO A 85 -3.67 1.20 -6.10
C PRO A 85 -3.35 2.33 -5.13
N TRP A 86 -3.49 2.08 -3.84
CA TRP A 86 -3.20 3.05 -2.79
C TRP A 86 -1.70 3.16 -2.52
N VAL A 87 -1.05 2.03 -2.28
CA VAL A 87 0.38 2.01 -1.99
C VAL A 87 1.20 2.48 -3.19
N LYS A 88 0.81 2.12 -4.42
CA LYS A 88 1.41 2.65 -5.65
C LYS A 88 1.42 4.18 -5.69
N GLY A 89 0.38 4.82 -5.18
CA GLY A 89 0.25 6.28 -5.14
C GLY A 89 1.05 6.97 -4.03
N TRP A 90 2.01 6.31 -3.40
CA TRP A 90 2.80 6.82 -2.28
C TRP A 90 3.47 8.17 -2.58
N ASN A 91 3.97 8.38 -3.78
CA ASN A 91 4.68 9.59 -4.21
C ASN A 91 3.82 10.86 -4.23
N ARG A 92 2.52 10.75 -4.00
CA ARG A 92 1.63 11.92 -3.88
C ARG A 92 1.85 12.69 -2.57
N SER A 93 2.29 12.02 -1.51
CA SER A 93 2.35 12.60 -0.16
C SER A 93 3.55 12.15 0.67
N PHE A 94 4.38 11.26 0.12
CA PHE A 94 5.58 10.73 0.74
C PHE A 94 6.77 10.92 -0.18
N GLU A 95 7.97 10.93 0.40
CA GLU A 95 9.21 11.08 -0.32
C GLU A 95 9.89 9.73 -0.54
N GLU A 96 10.82 9.67 -1.47
CA GLU A 96 11.60 8.46 -1.74
C GLU A 96 12.40 8.00 -0.51
N SER A 97 12.84 8.95 0.31
CA SER A 97 13.50 8.67 1.58
C SER A 97 12.63 7.89 2.56
N ASP A 98 11.31 8.15 2.58
CA ASP A 98 10.35 7.42 3.41
C ASP A 98 10.23 5.94 2.97
N MET A 99 10.41 5.67 1.68
CA MET A 99 10.26 4.33 1.09
C MET A 99 11.49 3.44 1.23
N LYS A 100 12.65 4.00 1.57
CA LYS A 100 13.90 3.23 1.75
C LYS A 100 13.79 2.14 2.82
N ALA A 101 12.91 2.32 3.79
CA ALA A 101 12.65 1.34 4.85
C ALA A 101 11.81 0.13 4.38
N PHE A 102 11.27 0.15 3.15
CA PHE A 102 10.28 -0.81 2.65
C PHE A 102 10.69 -1.46 1.31
N PRO A 103 11.85 -2.13 1.22
CA PRO A 103 12.35 -2.67 -0.05
C PRO A 103 11.46 -3.80 -0.62
N HIS A 104 10.90 -4.66 0.22
CA HIS A 104 10.01 -5.73 -0.23
C HIS A 104 8.66 -5.18 -0.70
N LEU A 105 8.17 -4.14 -0.04
CA LEU A 105 6.96 -3.43 -0.45
C LEU A 105 7.16 -2.76 -1.82
N MET A 106 8.30 -2.12 -2.07
CA MET A 106 8.62 -1.54 -3.38
C MET A 106 8.69 -2.63 -4.47
N SER A 107 9.37 -3.74 -4.21
CA SER A 107 9.42 -4.88 -5.14
C SER A 107 8.03 -5.47 -5.41
N TRP A 108 7.15 -5.49 -4.41
CA TRP A 108 5.77 -5.94 -4.56
C TRP A 108 4.95 -4.97 -5.44
N ILE A 109 5.16 -3.66 -5.29
CA ILE A 109 4.51 -2.65 -6.17
C ILE A 109 4.87 -2.91 -7.62
N ASP A 110 6.16 -3.09 -7.92
CA ASP A 110 6.66 -3.30 -9.29
C ASP A 110 6.19 -4.64 -9.87
N ARG A 111 6.17 -5.69 -9.06
CA ARG A 111 5.69 -7.02 -9.47
C ARG A 111 4.23 -6.98 -9.89
N ILE A 112 3.38 -6.29 -9.16
CA ILE A 112 1.96 -6.15 -9.52
C ILE A 112 1.80 -5.25 -10.73
N ALA A 113 2.56 -4.14 -10.80
CA ALA A 113 2.55 -3.26 -11.95
C ALA A 113 2.88 -3.99 -13.27
N ALA A 114 3.79 -4.96 -13.23
CA ALA A 114 4.19 -5.74 -14.40
C ALA A 114 3.13 -6.76 -14.89
N ARG A 115 2.06 -6.99 -14.14
CA ARG A 115 1.01 -7.93 -14.54
C ARG A 115 0.24 -7.42 -15.77
N PRO A 116 0.05 -8.25 -16.84
CA PRO A 116 -0.62 -7.81 -18.06
C PRO A 116 -2.03 -7.23 -17.84
N ALA A 117 -2.80 -7.83 -16.92
CA ALA A 117 -4.13 -7.33 -16.57
C ALA A 117 -4.09 -5.95 -15.91
N VAL A 118 -3.08 -5.71 -15.06
CA VAL A 118 -2.87 -4.42 -14.41
C VAL A 118 -2.43 -3.38 -15.43
N GLN A 119 -1.51 -3.73 -16.32
CA GLN A 119 -1.07 -2.84 -17.40
C GLN A 119 -2.24 -2.40 -18.30
N ARG A 120 -3.14 -3.31 -18.65
CA ARG A 120 -4.36 -2.94 -19.37
C ARG A 120 -5.25 -1.99 -18.56
N GLY A 121 -5.45 -2.27 -17.26
CA GLY A 121 -6.33 -1.48 -16.39
C GLY A 121 -5.83 -0.09 -16.05
N ILE A 122 -4.52 0.17 -16.14
CA ILE A 122 -3.91 1.49 -15.92
C ILE A 122 -3.47 2.17 -17.22
N GLY A 123 -3.73 1.56 -18.38
CA GLY A 123 -3.38 2.09 -19.69
C GLY A 123 -4.29 3.24 -20.12
N SER A 124 -3.86 3.94 -21.16
CA SER A 124 -4.56 5.11 -21.72
C SER A 124 -5.98 4.83 -22.20
N ASP A 125 -6.31 3.56 -22.48
CA ASP A 125 -7.65 3.15 -22.93
C ASP A 125 -8.75 3.45 -21.90
N TYR A 126 -8.37 3.60 -20.63
CA TYR A 126 -9.26 3.90 -19.52
C TYR A 126 -9.16 5.35 -19.01
N ASP A 127 -8.33 6.17 -19.65
CA ASP A 127 -8.30 7.58 -19.34
C ASP A 127 -9.64 8.22 -19.73
N LEU A 128 -10.33 8.79 -18.76
CA LEU A 128 -11.55 9.55 -19.03
C LEU A 128 -11.17 10.72 -19.95
N LYS A 129 -11.63 10.67 -21.16
CA LYS A 129 -11.53 11.80 -22.07
C LYS A 129 -12.22 12.99 -21.39
N LYS A 130 -11.45 13.99 -21.01
CA LYS A 130 -11.96 15.26 -20.50
C LYS A 130 -12.67 16.03 -21.60
#